data_9a40a80596fc501e6e4c90911ef6f56d
#
_entry.id   9a40a80596fc501e6e4c90911ef6f56d
#
_cell.length_a   1.000
_cell.length_b   1.000
_cell.length_c   1.000
_cell.angle_alpha   90.00
_cell.angle_beta   90.00
_cell.angle_gamma   90.00
#
_symmetry.space_group_name_H-M   'P 1'
#
loop_
_entity.id
_entity.type
_entity.pdbx_description
1 polymer ?
#
loop_
_entity_poly.entity_id
_entity_poly.type
_entity_poly.pdbx_seq_one_letter_code
_entity_poly.pdbx_strand_id
1 'polypeptide(L)' 'LSQYTKSDWVGQAIKSLRKKFKNNERKEGDEKLKSFLSYRGFPYNIIELAIEEYE' A
#
# COMPACT_ATOMS: atom_id res chain seq x y z
N LEU A 1 17.72 -5.74 -15.94
CA LEU A 1 16.41 -5.89 -15.91
C LEU A 1 15.81 -6.02 -14.58
N SER A 2 15.36 -5.03 -14.02
CA SER A 2 14.78 -5.11 -12.74
C SER A 2 13.32 -5.19 -12.93
N GLN A 3 12.80 -6.35 -12.83
CA GLN A 3 11.40 -6.51 -12.88
C GLN A 3 10.90 -6.80 -11.52
N TYR A 4 10.01 -5.98 -11.04
CA TYR A 4 9.42 -6.21 -9.74
C TYR A 4 8.36 -7.27 -9.85
N THR A 5 8.40 -8.21 -8.96
CA THR A 5 7.33 -9.17 -8.89
C THR A 5 6.18 -8.52 -8.15
N LYS A 6 5.04 -9.21 -8.17
CA LYS A 6 3.89 -8.69 -7.46
C LYS A 6 4.22 -8.52 -5.98
N SER A 7 4.97 -9.45 -5.46
CA SER A 7 5.36 -9.41 -4.06
C SER A 7 6.15 -8.16 -3.76
N ASP A 8 7.08 -7.83 -4.63
CA ASP A 8 7.90 -6.66 -4.44
C ASP A 8 7.06 -5.40 -4.43
N TRP A 9 6.11 -5.33 -5.34
CA TRP A 9 5.24 -4.17 -5.42
C TRP A 9 4.42 -4.02 -4.15
N VAL A 10 3.87 -5.12 -3.68
CA VAL A 10 3.08 -5.08 -2.46
C VAL A 10 3.93 -4.65 -1.30
N GLY A 11 5.14 -5.16 -1.23
CA GLY A 11 6.05 -4.78 -0.17
C GLY A 11 6.35 -3.30 -0.17
N GLN A 12 6.54 -2.74 -1.36
CA GLN A 12 6.81 -1.32 -1.45
C GLN A 12 5.61 -0.50 -1.03
N ALA A 13 4.42 -0.96 -1.41
CA ALA A 13 3.22 -0.25 -1.03
C ALA A 13 3.06 -0.24 0.48
N ILE A 14 3.30 -1.39 1.09
CA ILE A 14 3.17 -1.49 2.54
C ILE A 14 4.18 -0.59 3.21
N LYS A 15 5.39 -0.55 2.68
CA LYS A 15 6.42 0.28 3.24
C LYS A 15 6.01 1.74 3.20
N SER A 16 5.42 2.16 2.09
CA SER A 16 4.97 3.52 1.95
C SER A 16 3.87 3.83 2.95
N LEU A 17 2.97 2.86 3.13
CA LEU A 17 1.89 3.05 4.09
C LEU A 17 2.44 3.23 5.50
N ARG A 18 3.41 2.41 5.85
CA ARG A 18 3.96 2.48 7.19
C ARG A 18 4.64 3.82 7.43
N LYS A 19 5.23 4.37 6.39
CA LYS A 19 5.89 5.64 6.53
C LYS A 19 4.89 6.78 6.67
N LYS A 20 3.85 6.72 5.87
CA LYS A 20 2.87 7.79 5.87
C LYS A 20 1.90 7.66 7.03
N PHE A 21 1.41 6.48 7.24
CA PHE A 21 0.44 6.23 8.31
C PHE A 21 1.07 5.39 9.38
N LYS A 22 1.03 5.88 10.60
CA LYS A 22 1.53 5.09 11.69
C LYS A 22 0.44 4.15 12.17
N ASN A 23 0.77 3.37 13.16
CA ASN A 23 -0.19 2.39 13.65
C ASN A 23 -1.54 2.98 13.93
N ASN A 24 -1.56 4.16 14.47
CA ASN A 24 -2.80 4.78 14.88
C ASN A 24 -3.67 5.15 13.70
N GLU A 25 -3.03 5.45 12.60
CA GLU A 25 -3.75 5.94 11.45
C GLU A 25 -4.56 4.85 10.77
N ARG A 26 -4.31 3.63 11.14
CA ARG A 26 -5.03 2.53 10.56
C ARG A 26 -6.53 2.69 10.67
N LYS A 27 -6.96 3.32 11.74
CA LYS A 27 -8.38 3.48 11.99
C LYS A 27 -9.05 4.38 10.99
N GLU A 28 -8.27 5.15 10.28
CA GLU A 28 -8.84 6.07 9.32
C GLU A 28 -9.65 5.37 8.26
N GLY A 29 -9.35 4.11 8.01
CA GLY A 29 -10.11 3.40 7.01
C GLY A 29 -9.32 3.10 5.77
N ASP A 30 -9.79 2.10 5.05
CA ASP A 30 -9.09 1.65 3.85
C ASP A 30 -9.11 2.70 2.76
N GLU A 31 -10.12 3.52 2.74
CA GLU A 31 -10.24 4.52 1.69
C GLU A 31 -9.04 5.44 1.63
N LYS A 32 -8.58 5.86 2.77
CA LYS A 32 -7.43 6.73 2.80
C LYS A 32 -6.20 6.02 2.29
N LEU A 33 -6.04 4.77 2.69
CA LEU A 33 -4.91 3.99 2.25
C LEU A 33 -4.96 3.78 0.75
N LYS A 34 -6.13 3.48 0.23
CA LYS A 34 -6.28 3.27 -1.19
C LYS A 34 -5.96 4.53 -1.96
N SER A 35 -6.48 5.63 -1.49
CA SER A 35 -6.27 6.90 -2.14
C SER A 35 -4.79 7.22 -2.19
N PHE A 36 -4.12 7.01 -1.07
CA PHE A 36 -2.70 7.30 -0.97
C PHE A 36 -1.91 6.47 -1.98
N LEU A 37 -2.17 5.18 -2.02
CA LEU A 37 -1.45 4.30 -2.91
C LEU A 37 -1.77 4.60 -4.37
N SER A 38 -3.02 4.92 -4.64
CA SER A 38 -3.40 5.27 -5.99
C SER A 38 -2.66 6.51 -6.45
N TYR A 39 -2.54 7.44 -5.55
CA TYR A 39 -1.83 8.68 -5.85
C TYR A 39 -0.37 8.40 -6.15
N ARG A 40 0.18 7.40 -5.51
CA ARG A 40 1.57 7.04 -5.71
C ARG A 40 1.79 6.27 -7.02
N GLY A 41 0.72 5.81 -7.61
CA GLY A 41 0.84 5.12 -8.89
C GLY A 41 0.73 3.61 -8.82
N PHE A 42 0.31 3.08 -7.71
CA PHE A 42 0.15 1.64 -7.59
C PHE A 42 -1.15 1.19 -8.25
N PRO A 43 -1.14 0.05 -8.95
CA PRO A 43 -2.36 -0.47 -9.54
C PRO A 43 -3.33 -0.96 -8.47
N TYR A 44 -4.58 -1.03 -8.84
CA TYR A 44 -5.62 -1.37 -7.88
C TYR A 44 -5.39 -2.72 -7.21
N ASN A 45 -5.04 -3.73 -8.00
CA ASN A 45 -4.83 -5.05 -7.42
C ASN A 45 -3.69 -5.04 -6.40
N ILE A 46 -2.65 -4.26 -6.65
CA ILE A 46 -1.56 -4.14 -5.70
C ILE A 46 -2.04 -3.41 -4.45
N ILE A 47 -2.86 -2.40 -4.64
CA ILE A 47 -3.37 -1.64 -3.51
C ILE A 47 -4.18 -2.54 -2.58
N GLU A 48 -5.02 -3.38 -3.16
CA GLU A 48 -5.82 -4.28 -2.35
C GLU A 48 -4.96 -5.23 -1.56
N LEU A 49 -3.98 -5.81 -2.22
CA LEU A 49 -3.11 -6.76 -1.54
C LEU A 49 -2.31 -6.09 -0.44
N ALA A 50 -1.84 -4.89 -0.71
CA ALA A 50 -1.06 -4.17 0.27
C ALA A 50 -1.87 -3.87 1.52
N ILE A 51 -3.11 -3.47 1.31
CA ILE A 51 -3.96 -3.13 2.44
C ILE A 51 -4.26 -4.38 3.27
N GLU A 52 -4.49 -5.49 2.60
CA GLU A 52 -4.73 -6.74 3.29
C GLU A 52 -3.54 -7.12 4.15
N GLU A 53 -2.36 -7.00 3.59
CA GLU A 53 -1.15 -7.36 4.32
C GLU A 53 -0.85 -6.36 5.41
N TYR A 54 -1.19 -5.12 5.16
CA TYR A 54 -0.89 -4.06 6.10
C TYR A 54 -1.58 -4.30 7.44
N GLU A 55 -2.74 -4.89 7.37
CA GLU A 55 -3.42 -5.21 8.60
C GLU A 55 -2.71 -6.31 9.32
#